data_8dc25f16e39400bdcc4bb291fb06bd0b
#
_entry.id   8dc25f16e39400bdcc4bb291fb06bd0b
#
_cell.length_a   1.000
_cell.length_b   1.000
_cell.length_c   1.000
_cell.angle_alpha   90.00
_cell.angle_beta   90.00
_cell.angle_gamma   90.00
#
_symmetry.space_group_name_H-M   'P 1'
#
loop_
_entity.id
_entity.type
_entity.pdbx_description
1 polymer ?
#
loop_
_entity_poly.entity_id
_entity_poly.type
_entity_poly.pdbx_seq_one_letter_code
_entity_poly.pdbx_strand_id
1 'polypeptide(L)'
;AGAAYLDSTGEPPFIREVFETYGPRAQRTGARLMTAFGYDYVPGNLAGALALRRAQQAGGTPTRVDIGYFVDGPFGISSGTRASVAGVLLAPSFAFRDGVLASSRSGGRLVRRFDLGRGRTWPGMPVAGSEHLALPKEFASLADVGVWLGWAGRWTTAASYAGGAMGALGTVPGVGKALTSGARGLLARGQVTGEGPDAVGRSRARTIVQADATDAVGRPLASVRLEGPSPYDLTADLLAWGAAMAATHDVAPGTRGPVDAFGLDALERGCADMGLVAVT
;
A
#
# COMPACT_ATOMS: atom_id res chain seq x y z
N ALA A 1 26.62 -10.17 -1.89
CA ALA A 1 26.33 -11.57 -2.25
C ALA A 1 25.41 -11.69 -3.48
N GLY A 2 24.96 -10.60 -4.08
CA GLY A 2 24.10 -10.62 -5.28
C GLY A 2 22.70 -11.21 -5.06
N ALA A 3 22.26 -11.40 -3.81
CA ALA A 3 20.97 -11.98 -3.50
C ALA A 3 19.82 -11.01 -3.80
N ALA A 4 18.66 -11.55 -4.16
CA ALA A 4 17.40 -10.85 -4.20
C ALA A 4 16.62 -11.12 -2.90
N TYR A 5 16.08 -10.09 -2.29
CA TYR A 5 15.24 -10.14 -1.11
C TYR A 5 13.84 -9.67 -1.47
N LEU A 6 12.84 -10.44 -1.11
CA LEU A 6 11.43 -10.08 -1.21
C LEU A 6 10.74 -10.34 0.12
N ASP A 7 9.80 -9.46 0.49
CA ASP A 7 8.91 -9.65 1.64
C ASP A 7 7.53 -9.05 1.35
N SER A 8 6.55 -9.41 2.17
CA SER A 8 5.18 -8.90 2.11
C SER A 8 4.80 -8.03 3.31
N THR A 9 5.77 -7.31 3.88
CA THR A 9 5.48 -6.43 5.03
C THR A 9 4.49 -5.33 4.67
N GLY A 10 3.59 -5.02 5.61
CA GLY A 10 2.71 -3.85 5.54
C GLY A 10 3.11 -2.74 6.52
N GLU A 11 4.27 -2.84 7.17
CA GLU A 11 4.69 -1.93 8.24
C GLU A 11 5.49 -0.74 7.71
N PRO A 12 4.92 0.50 7.75
CA PRO A 12 5.55 1.67 7.16
C PRO A 12 6.97 1.98 7.67
N PRO A 13 7.28 1.86 8.97
CA PRO A 13 8.64 2.14 9.44
C PRO A 13 9.68 1.20 8.86
N PHE A 14 9.35 -0.10 8.71
CA PHE A 14 10.25 -1.07 8.11
C PHE A 14 10.45 -0.82 6.61
N ILE A 15 9.36 -0.55 5.89
CA ILE A 15 9.44 -0.19 4.45
C ILE A 15 10.37 1.01 4.26
N ARG A 16 10.18 2.06 5.05
CA ARG A 16 11.02 3.26 4.99
C ARG A 16 12.47 2.96 5.28
N GLU A 17 12.75 2.15 6.31
CA GLU A 17 14.11 1.75 6.67
C GLU A 17 14.79 0.98 5.53
N VAL A 18 14.07 0.07 4.87
CA VAL A 18 14.59 -0.67 3.71
C VAL A 18 14.94 0.28 2.57
N PHE A 19 14.10 1.29 2.28
CA PHE A 19 14.39 2.24 1.21
C PHE A 19 15.51 3.23 1.55
N GLU A 20 15.50 3.82 2.76
CA GLU A 20 16.41 4.90 3.13
C GLU A 20 17.75 4.42 3.70
N THR A 21 17.75 3.31 4.46
CA THR A 21 18.95 2.81 5.17
C THR A 21 19.60 1.66 4.42
N TYR A 22 18.84 0.63 4.08
CA TYR A 22 19.38 -0.57 3.44
C TYR A 22 19.56 -0.42 1.93
N GLY A 23 18.75 0.40 1.26
CA GLY A 23 18.83 0.64 -0.18
C GLY A 23 20.20 1.12 -0.65
N PRO A 24 20.77 2.19 -0.07
CA PRO A 24 22.11 2.66 -0.42
C PRO A 24 23.19 1.62 -0.15
N ARG A 25 23.05 0.81 0.90
CA ARG A 25 23.98 -0.29 1.19
C ARG A 25 23.84 -1.41 0.16
N ALA A 26 22.62 -1.79 -0.18
CA ALA A 26 22.32 -2.80 -1.19
C ALA A 26 22.89 -2.40 -2.57
N GLN A 27 22.77 -1.14 -2.94
CA GLN A 27 23.33 -0.60 -4.17
C GLN A 27 24.86 -0.78 -4.24
N ARG A 28 25.57 -0.55 -3.12
CA ARG A 28 27.03 -0.74 -3.05
C ARG A 28 27.47 -2.21 -3.04
N THR A 29 26.62 -3.11 -2.53
CA THR A 29 26.95 -4.54 -2.37
C THR A 29 26.39 -5.43 -3.47
N GLY A 30 25.67 -4.87 -4.44
CA GLY A 30 25.00 -5.63 -5.50
C GLY A 30 23.75 -6.39 -5.04
N ALA A 31 23.26 -6.17 -3.81
CA ALA A 31 22.01 -6.76 -3.34
C ALA A 31 20.80 -6.05 -3.95
N ARG A 32 19.70 -6.77 -4.12
CA ARG A 32 18.44 -6.31 -4.68
C ARG A 32 17.33 -6.49 -3.65
N LEU A 33 16.68 -5.39 -3.23
CA LEU A 33 15.68 -5.40 -2.17
C LEU A 33 14.33 -4.96 -2.74
N MET A 34 13.31 -5.79 -2.61
CA MET A 34 11.93 -5.54 -3.03
C MET A 34 11.02 -5.80 -1.85
N THR A 35 10.93 -4.83 -0.94
CA THR A 35 10.08 -4.90 0.25
C THR A 35 8.63 -4.57 -0.08
N ALA A 36 7.69 -5.04 0.73
CA ALA A 36 6.26 -4.83 0.55
C ALA A 36 5.76 -5.35 -0.81
N PHE A 37 6.23 -6.54 -1.18
CA PHE A 37 5.95 -7.18 -2.47
C PHE A 37 4.77 -8.16 -2.38
N GLY A 38 3.66 -7.70 -1.80
CA GLY A 38 2.41 -8.43 -1.68
C GLY A 38 1.23 -7.55 -2.07
N TYR A 39 0.03 -7.91 -1.61
CA TYR A 39 -1.15 -7.05 -1.74
C TYR A 39 -0.89 -5.64 -1.19
N ASP A 40 -0.19 -5.53 -0.09
CA ASP A 40 0.43 -4.30 0.38
C ASP A 40 1.90 -4.30 -0.10
N TYR A 41 2.38 -3.65 -1.20
CA TYR A 41 1.67 -2.58 -1.89
C TYR A 41 1.86 -2.67 -3.43
N VAL A 42 2.00 -3.88 -4.01
CA VAL A 42 2.21 -4.05 -5.47
C VAL A 42 1.03 -3.54 -6.28
N PRO A 43 -0.25 -3.88 -5.96
CA PRO A 43 -1.41 -3.42 -6.73
C PRO A 43 -1.56 -1.90 -6.79
N GLY A 44 -1.22 -1.18 -5.70
CA GLY A 44 -1.27 0.28 -5.68
C GLY A 44 -0.17 0.92 -6.51
N ASN A 45 1.05 0.38 -6.46
CA ASN A 45 2.11 0.82 -7.35
C ASN A 45 1.71 0.63 -8.82
N LEU A 46 1.09 -0.51 -9.16
CA LEU A 46 0.59 -0.77 -10.52
C LEU A 46 -0.53 0.20 -10.90
N ALA A 47 -1.58 0.32 -10.10
CA ALA A 47 -2.72 1.19 -10.38
C ALA A 47 -2.29 2.66 -10.51
N GLY A 48 -1.44 3.12 -9.59
CA GLY A 48 -0.87 4.47 -9.60
C GLY A 48 -0.06 4.75 -10.86
N ALA A 49 0.86 3.85 -11.20
CA ALA A 49 1.68 3.98 -12.40
C ALA A 49 0.84 3.97 -13.69
N LEU A 50 -0.18 3.10 -13.76
CA LEU A 50 -1.09 3.06 -14.91
C LEU A 50 -1.91 4.36 -15.04
N ALA A 51 -2.42 4.91 -13.93
CA ALA A 51 -3.16 6.16 -13.94
C ALA A 51 -2.26 7.33 -14.39
N LEU A 52 -1.03 7.40 -13.86
CA LEU A 52 -0.05 8.42 -14.24
C LEU A 52 0.35 8.31 -15.71
N ARG A 53 0.63 7.10 -16.21
CA ARG A 53 0.94 6.84 -17.63
C ARG A 53 -0.21 7.27 -18.53
N ARG A 54 -1.45 6.89 -18.19
CA ARG A 54 -2.65 7.29 -18.99
C ARG A 54 -2.84 8.80 -19.02
N ALA A 55 -2.64 9.48 -17.89
CA ALA A 55 -2.70 10.94 -17.81
C ALA A 55 -1.66 11.60 -18.74
N GLN A 56 -0.42 11.11 -18.73
CA GLN A 56 0.65 11.63 -19.60
C GLN A 56 0.39 11.35 -21.07
N GLN A 57 -0.08 10.16 -21.42
CA GLN A 57 -0.45 9.78 -22.80
C GLN A 57 -1.60 10.64 -23.36
N ALA A 58 -2.51 11.10 -22.50
CA ALA A 58 -3.55 12.06 -22.85
C ALA A 58 -3.07 13.52 -22.90
N GLY A 59 -1.76 13.77 -22.77
CA GLY A 59 -1.16 15.09 -22.82
C GLY A 59 -1.28 15.89 -21.50
N GLY A 60 -1.72 15.26 -20.41
CA GLY A 60 -1.77 15.89 -19.09
C GLY A 60 -0.43 15.84 -18.34
N THR A 61 -0.27 16.71 -17.37
CA THR A 61 0.87 16.70 -16.44
C THR A 61 0.38 16.36 -15.05
N PRO A 62 0.32 15.06 -14.69
CA PRO A 62 -0.10 14.65 -13.36
C PRO A 62 0.97 15.05 -12.33
N THR A 63 0.53 15.72 -11.27
CA THR A 63 1.38 16.11 -10.14
C THR A 63 0.97 15.41 -8.85
N ARG A 64 -0.20 14.76 -8.85
CA ARG A 64 -0.72 14.01 -7.71
C ARG A 64 -1.37 12.71 -8.15
N VAL A 65 -1.19 11.68 -7.32
CA VAL A 65 -1.93 10.42 -7.41
C VAL A 65 -2.46 10.03 -6.04
N ASP A 66 -3.74 9.67 -5.97
CA ASP A 66 -4.38 9.11 -4.79
C ASP A 66 -4.79 7.66 -5.06
N ILE A 67 -4.35 6.74 -4.22
CA ILE A 67 -4.50 5.29 -4.38
C ILE A 67 -5.29 4.74 -3.20
N GLY A 68 -6.42 4.10 -3.45
CA GLY A 68 -7.28 3.51 -2.43
C GLY A 68 -7.33 1.98 -2.52
N TYR A 69 -7.21 1.32 -1.38
CA TYR A 69 -7.28 -0.14 -1.22
C TYR A 69 -8.58 -0.54 -0.54
N PHE A 70 -9.33 -1.41 -1.18
CA PHE A 70 -10.63 -1.88 -0.72
C PHE A 70 -10.75 -3.39 -0.88
N VAL A 71 -11.57 -4.01 -0.04
CA VAL A 71 -11.91 -5.43 -0.15
C VAL A 71 -13.43 -5.56 -0.17
N ASP A 72 -13.95 -6.16 -1.22
CA ASP A 72 -15.38 -6.48 -1.35
C ASP A 72 -15.61 -7.94 -0.93
N GLY A 73 -16.69 -8.19 -0.20
CA GLY A 73 -17.02 -9.52 0.33
C GLY A 73 -16.55 -9.76 1.77
N PRO A 74 -16.74 -10.98 2.29
CA PRO A 74 -16.33 -11.34 3.64
C PRO A 74 -14.81 -11.36 3.75
N PHE A 75 -14.27 -10.42 4.51
CA PHE A 75 -12.83 -10.28 4.73
C PHE A 75 -12.49 -10.63 6.18
N GLY A 76 -12.04 -11.87 6.37
CA GLY A 76 -11.43 -12.29 7.64
C GLY A 76 -10.00 -11.75 7.74
N ILE A 77 -9.66 -11.15 8.88
CA ILE A 77 -8.32 -10.60 9.12
C ILE A 77 -7.52 -11.59 9.97
N SER A 78 -6.35 -12.05 9.48
CA SER A 78 -5.44 -12.93 10.23
C SER A 78 -4.90 -12.25 11.49
N SER A 79 -4.38 -13.03 12.43
CA SER A 79 -3.72 -12.49 13.63
C SER A 79 -2.54 -11.57 13.27
N GLY A 80 -1.76 -11.93 12.24
CA GLY A 80 -0.67 -11.11 11.72
C GLY A 80 -1.18 -9.78 11.15
N THR A 81 -2.21 -9.81 10.31
CA THR A 81 -2.81 -8.60 9.74
C THR A 81 -3.37 -7.67 10.82
N ARG A 82 -4.00 -8.23 11.89
CA ARG A 82 -4.46 -7.41 13.02
C ARG A 82 -3.31 -6.73 13.76
N ALA A 83 -2.22 -7.46 13.99
CA ALA A 83 -1.03 -6.89 14.62
C ALA A 83 -0.42 -5.78 13.76
N SER A 84 -0.31 -5.99 12.45
CA SER A 84 0.17 -4.98 11.49
C SER A 84 -0.75 -3.76 11.44
N VAL A 85 -2.08 -3.92 11.38
CA VAL A 85 -3.03 -2.79 11.41
C VAL A 85 -2.89 -1.96 12.68
N ALA A 86 -2.78 -2.61 13.85
CA ALA A 86 -2.54 -1.91 15.11
C ALA A 86 -1.17 -1.20 15.09
N GLY A 87 -0.14 -1.82 14.54
CA GLY A 87 1.18 -1.23 14.32
C GLY A 87 1.11 0.01 13.45
N VAL A 88 0.43 -0.07 12.31
CA VAL A 88 0.25 1.04 11.35
C VAL A 88 -0.46 2.25 12.00
N LEU A 89 -1.47 2.01 12.86
CA LEU A 89 -2.21 3.09 13.53
C LEU A 89 -1.39 3.77 14.65
N LEU A 90 -0.45 3.07 15.26
CA LEU A 90 0.33 3.55 16.40
C LEU A 90 1.76 3.96 16.04
N ALA A 91 2.28 3.50 14.92
CA ALA A 91 3.64 3.77 14.48
C ALA A 91 3.78 5.16 13.83
N PRO A 92 5.00 5.73 13.82
CA PRO A 92 5.34 6.85 12.97
C PRO A 92 5.00 6.53 11.51
N SER A 93 4.34 7.45 10.84
CA SER A 93 3.96 7.34 9.45
C SER A 93 4.67 8.38 8.60
N PHE A 94 4.56 8.27 7.29
CA PHE A 94 5.10 9.24 6.35
C PHE A 94 4.12 9.48 5.20
N ALA A 95 4.32 10.57 4.48
CA ALA A 95 3.61 10.91 3.25
C ALA A 95 4.56 11.63 2.30
N PHE A 96 4.34 11.48 1.00
CA PHE A 96 5.05 12.25 -0.01
C PHE A 96 4.16 13.44 -0.38
N ARG A 97 4.62 14.65 -0.04
CA ARG A 97 3.90 15.90 -0.26
C ARG A 97 4.86 17.02 -0.65
N ASP A 98 4.41 17.89 -1.54
CA ASP A 98 5.20 19.02 -2.06
C ASP A 98 6.59 18.57 -2.54
N GLY A 99 6.68 17.40 -3.16
CA GLY A 99 7.92 16.82 -3.69
C GLY A 99 8.87 16.23 -2.64
N VAL A 100 8.46 16.14 -1.37
CA VAL A 100 9.31 15.62 -0.29
C VAL A 100 8.62 14.56 0.55
N LEU A 101 9.40 13.59 1.04
CA LEU A 101 8.93 12.60 2.01
C LEU A 101 8.96 13.23 3.40
N ALA A 102 7.79 13.49 3.97
CA ALA A 102 7.64 14.10 5.29
C ALA A 102 7.06 13.10 6.30
N SER A 103 7.40 13.29 7.59
CA SER A 103 6.75 12.55 8.67
C SER A 103 5.27 12.90 8.72
N SER A 104 4.43 11.89 8.90
CA SER A 104 2.98 12.00 8.93
C SER A 104 2.40 11.12 10.04
N ARG A 105 1.09 11.13 10.21
CA ARG A 105 0.36 10.24 11.12
C ARG A 105 -0.68 9.48 10.31
N SER A 106 -0.82 8.19 10.61
CA SER A 106 -1.91 7.39 10.06
C SER A 106 -3.24 7.79 10.71
N GLY A 107 -4.32 7.77 9.92
CA GLY A 107 -5.65 8.14 10.39
C GLY A 107 -5.83 9.66 10.60
N GLY A 108 -6.74 10.05 11.48
CA GLY A 108 -7.09 11.44 11.78
C GLY A 108 -8.38 11.88 11.09
N ARG A 109 -8.56 13.21 10.91
CA ARG A 109 -9.78 13.76 10.28
C ARG A 109 -9.80 13.63 8.76
N LEU A 110 -8.69 13.20 8.14
CA LEU A 110 -8.60 13.05 6.71
C LEU A 110 -9.26 11.72 6.30
N VAL A 111 -10.29 11.84 5.49
CA VAL A 111 -10.95 10.72 4.83
C VAL A 111 -11.18 11.12 3.38
N ARG A 112 -10.69 10.30 2.45
CA ARG A 112 -10.98 10.46 1.04
C ARG A 112 -12.06 9.47 0.62
N ARG A 113 -12.99 9.91 -0.19
CA ARG A 113 -13.99 9.03 -0.81
C ARG A 113 -13.57 8.68 -2.22
N PHE A 114 -13.66 7.39 -2.54
CA PHE A 114 -13.35 6.87 -3.87
C PHE A 114 -14.62 6.35 -4.53
N ASP A 115 -14.81 6.70 -5.79
CA ASP A 115 -15.86 6.13 -6.62
C ASP A 115 -15.39 4.78 -7.15
N LEU A 116 -16.01 3.70 -6.67
CA LEU A 116 -15.71 2.33 -7.08
C LEU A 116 -16.65 1.85 -8.20
N GLY A 117 -17.34 2.78 -8.86
CA GLY A 117 -18.30 2.48 -9.92
C GLY A 117 -19.63 1.91 -9.42
N ARG A 118 -20.60 1.84 -10.32
CA ARG A 118 -21.96 1.35 -10.02
C ARG A 118 -22.64 2.10 -8.86
N GLY A 119 -22.34 3.40 -8.69
CA GLY A 119 -22.86 4.23 -7.61
C GLY A 119 -22.29 3.92 -6.21
N ARG A 120 -21.23 3.11 -6.11
CA ARG A 120 -20.57 2.78 -4.83
C ARG A 120 -19.46 3.76 -4.53
N THR A 121 -19.57 4.48 -3.44
CA THR A 121 -18.52 5.37 -2.95
C THR A 121 -18.05 4.90 -1.59
N TRP A 122 -16.78 4.57 -1.45
CA TRP A 122 -16.20 4.07 -0.21
C TRP A 122 -15.15 5.03 0.37
N PRO A 123 -15.15 5.20 1.71
CA PRO A 123 -14.15 6.02 2.39
C PRO A 123 -12.84 5.25 2.56
N GLY A 124 -11.72 5.95 2.38
CA GLY A 124 -10.39 5.49 2.74
C GLY A 124 -9.75 6.41 3.77
N MET A 125 -9.04 5.85 4.73
CA MET A 125 -8.20 6.60 5.68
C MET A 125 -6.75 6.60 5.19
N PRO A 126 -5.95 7.66 5.45
CA PRO A 126 -4.58 7.74 4.99
C PRO A 126 -3.70 6.72 5.72
N VAL A 127 -2.86 6.04 4.96
CA VAL A 127 -1.81 5.13 5.44
C VAL A 127 -0.52 5.40 4.67
N ALA A 128 0.63 5.02 5.22
CA ALA A 128 1.87 5.04 4.45
C ALA A 128 2.06 3.68 3.77
N GLY A 129 2.56 3.71 2.54
CA GLY A 129 2.85 2.56 1.72
C GLY A 129 4.12 2.77 0.88
N SER A 130 4.57 1.72 0.20
CA SER A 130 5.76 1.78 -0.64
C SER A 130 5.60 2.73 -1.84
N GLU A 131 4.38 3.04 -2.24
CA GLU A 131 4.05 3.97 -3.33
C GLU A 131 4.62 5.38 -3.10
N HIS A 132 4.63 5.86 -1.84
CA HIS A 132 5.23 7.15 -1.48
C HIS A 132 6.75 7.21 -1.75
N LEU A 133 7.41 6.04 -1.78
CA LEU A 133 8.84 5.89 -1.93
C LEU A 133 9.25 5.47 -3.35
N ALA A 134 8.36 4.74 -4.03
CA ALA A 134 8.62 4.15 -5.33
C ALA A 134 8.13 5.04 -6.49
N LEU A 135 6.86 5.46 -6.50
CA LEU A 135 6.28 6.21 -7.62
C LEU A 135 6.98 7.54 -7.92
N PRO A 136 7.43 8.35 -6.92
CA PRO A 136 8.15 9.58 -7.23
C PRO A 136 9.49 9.37 -7.93
N LYS A 137 10.09 8.19 -7.82
CA LYS A 137 11.34 7.86 -8.56
C LYS A 137 11.07 7.61 -10.04
N GLU A 138 9.89 7.10 -10.37
CA GLU A 138 9.47 6.79 -11.73
C GLU A 138 8.81 7.98 -12.44
N PHE A 139 8.12 8.82 -11.68
CA PHE A 139 7.33 9.94 -12.18
C PHE A 139 7.79 11.25 -11.53
N ALA A 140 8.80 11.90 -12.11
CA ALA A 140 9.43 13.10 -11.57
C ALA A 140 8.49 14.33 -11.46
N SER A 141 7.34 14.31 -12.14
CA SER A 141 6.33 15.36 -12.03
C SER A 141 5.49 15.29 -10.76
N LEU A 142 5.57 14.17 -10.00
CA LEU A 142 4.78 14.03 -8.79
C LEU A 142 5.25 14.97 -7.69
N ALA A 143 4.31 15.74 -7.16
CA ALA A 143 4.43 16.51 -5.92
C ALA A 143 3.75 15.77 -4.74
N ASP A 144 2.67 15.05 -5.00
CA ASP A 144 1.89 14.39 -3.97
C ASP A 144 1.57 12.93 -4.32
N VAL A 145 1.74 12.04 -3.34
CA VAL A 145 1.24 10.66 -3.36
C VAL A 145 0.38 10.45 -2.13
N GLY A 146 -0.87 10.02 -2.32
CA GLY A 146 -1.79 9.64 -1.26
C GLY A 146 -2.11 8.15 -1.32
N VAL A 147 -1.96 7.43 -0.20
CA VAL A 147 -2.36 6.01 -0.08
C VAL A 147 -3.43 5.91 0.99
N TRP A 148 -4.50 5.19 0.69
CA TRP A 148 -5.73 5.19 1.46
C TRP A 148 -6.23 3.76 1.67
N LEU A 149 -6.62 3.42 2.90
CA LEU A 149 -7.10 2.10 3.28
C LEU A 149 -8.58 2.16 3.64
N GLY A 150 -9.42 1.38 2.94
CA GLY A 150 -10.88 1.34 3.13
C GLY A 150 -11.42 -0.04 3.55
N TRP A 151 -10.62 -0.88 4.20
CA TRP A 151 -11.00 -2.26 4.57
C TRP A 151 -12.19 -2.34 5.54
N ALA A 152 -12.39 -1.31 6.37
CA ALA A 152 -13.52 -1.28 7.29
C ALA A 152 -14.85 -0.85 6.60
N GLY A 153 -14.88 -0.72 5.27
CA GLY A 153 -16.04 -0.30 4.51
C GLY A 153 -16.63 1.01 5.05
N ARG A 154 -17.93 1.06 5.33
CA ARG A 154 -18.60 2.26 5.90
C ARG A 154 -18.05 2.71 7.27
N TRP A 155 -17.39 1.80 8.01
CA TRP A 155 -16.81 2.09 9.33
C TRP A 155 -15.43 2.73 9.25
N THR A 156 -14.82 2.80 8.06
CA THR A 156 -13.48 3.38 7.86
C THR A 156 -13.40 4.82 8.39
N THR A 157 -14.46 5.60 8.23
CA THR A 157 -14.50 6.97 8.78
C THR A 157 -14.39 6.97 10.30
N ALA A 158 -15.17 6.15 10.99
CA ALA A 158 -15.11 6.03 12.45
C ALA A 158 -13.74 5.52 12.92
N ALA A 159 -13.19 4.52 12.24
CA ALA A 159 -11.85 3.98 12.51
C ALA A 159 -10.75 5.05 12.33
N SER A 160 -10.85 5.89 11.30
CA SER A 160 -9.92 6.99 11.06
C SER A 160 -9.92 8.01 12.21
N TYR A 161 -11.10 8.43 12.66
CA TYR A 161 -11.23 9.37 13.80
C TYR A 161 -10.68 8.76 15.11
N ALA A 162 -11.01 7.49 15.37
CA ALA A 162 -10.49 6.76 16.55
C ALA A 162 -8.96 6.66 16.52
N GLY A 163 -8.37 6.30 15.37
CA GLY A 163 -6.92 6.24 15.19
C GLY A 163 -6.26 7.61 15.38
N GLY A 164 -6.85 8.66 14.85
CA GLY A 164 -6.37 10.03 15.06
C GLY A 164 -6.41 10.48 16.52
N ALA A 165 -7.48 10.16 17.25
CA ALA A 165 -7.60 10.45 18.68
C ALA A 165 -6.55 9.67 19.50
N MET A 166 -6.36 8.38 19.23
CA MET A 166 -5.32 7.56 19.86
C MET A 166 -3.92 8.09 19.57
N GLY A 167 -3.63 8.48 18.33
CA GLY A 167 -2.37 9.09 17.94
C GLY A 167 -2.09 10.42 18.68
N ALA A 168 -3.12 11.25 18.87
CA ALA A 168 -3.01 12.48 19.64
C ALA A 168 -2.76 12.23 21.13
N LEU A 169 -3.45 11.26 21.74
CA LEU A 169 -3.21 10.84 23.12
C LEU A 169 -1.82 10.23 23.31
N GLY A 170 -1.30 9.55 22.30
CA GLY A 170 0.05 8.95 22.31
C GLY A 170 1.18 9.97 22.40
N THR A 171 0.93 11.26 22.12
CA THR A 171 1.92 12.35 22.27
C THR A 171 2.05 12.85 23.70
N VAL A 172 1.13 12.49 24.59
CA VAL A 172 1.18 12.88 26.01
C VAL A 172 2.23 12.02 26.73
N PRO A 173 3.23 12.60 27.41
CA PRO A 173 4.25 11.84 28.15
C PRO A 173 3.62 10.82 29.10
N GLY A 174 4.04 9.55 29.00
CA GLY A 174 3.52 8.44 29.81
C GLY A 174 2.26 7.74 29.23
N VAL A 175 1.38 8.46 28.57
CA VAL A 175 0.13 7.90 27.99
C VAL A 175 0.44 7.02 26.78
N GLY A 176 1.37 7.43 25.93
CA GLY A 176 1.77 6.66 24.75
C GLY A 176 2.29 5.25 25.08
N LYS A 177 3.12 5.12 26.15
CA LYS A 177 3.61 3.83 26.62
C LYS A 177 2.48 2.96 27.20
N ALA A 178 1.56 3.55 27.94
CA ALA A 178 0.42 2.85 28.52
C ALA A 178 -0.56 2.35 27.43
N LEU A 179 -0.84 3.19 26.42
CA LEU A 179 -1.70 2.83 25.28
C LEU A 179 -1.08 1.73 24.42
N THR A 180 0.22 1.81 24.11
CA THR A 180 0.91 0.76 23.35
C THR A 180 0.99 -0.55 24.12
N SER A 181 1.24 -0.50 25.44
CA SER A 181 1.24 -1.68 26.30
C SER A 181 -0.16 -2.27 26.48
N GLY A 182 -1.17 -1.43 26.65
CA GLY A 182 -2.58 -1.83 26.72
C GLY A 182 -3.08 -2.44 25.41
N ALA A 183 -2.77 -1.83 24.26
CA ALA A 183 -3.09 -2.37 22.97
C ALA A 183 -2.38 -3.70 22.69
N ARG A 184 -1.09 -3.82 23.03
CA ARG A 184 -0.35 -5.10 22.95
C ARG A 184 -0.95 -6.15 23.89
N GLY A 185 -1.35 -5.77 25.11
CA GLY A 185 -1.98 -6.67 26.08
C GLY A 185 -3.37 -7.15 25.62
N LEU A 186 -4.17 -6.29 25.00
CA LEU A 186 -5.46 -6.66 24.40
C LEU A 186 -5.28 -7.57 23.18
N LEU A 187 -4.31 -7.29 22.33
CA LEU A 187 -3.95 -8.13 21.19
C LEU A 187 -3.40 -9.49 21.64
N ALA A 188 -2.60 -9.53 22.70
CA ALA A 188 -2.09 -10.77 23.28
C ALA A 188 -3.17 -11.60 24.03
N ARG A 189 -4.15 -10.94 24.66
CA ARG A 189 -5.29 -11.61 25.34
C ARG A 189 -6.38 -12.03 24.37
N GLY A 190 -6.50 -11.36 23.26
CA GLY A 190 -7.31 -11.84 22.14
C GLY A 190 -6.61 -13.03 21.50
N GLN A 191 -6.56 -14.18 22.20
CA GLN A 191 -6.26 -15.47 21.59
C GLN A 191 -7.38 -15.84 20.62
N VAL A 192 -7.49 -15.07 19.57
CA VAL A 192 -8.08 -15.59 18.36
C VAL A 192 -6.93 -16.29 17.68
N THR A 193 -6.84 -17.59 17.88
CA THR A 193 -6.14 -18.52 17.00
C THR A 193 -6.72 -18.36 15.60
N GLY A 194 -6.38 -17.24 14.97
CA GLY A 194 -6.90 -16.87 13.67
C GLY A 194 -5.86 -17.25 12.63
N GLU A 195 -5.88 -18.48 12.20
CA GLU A 195 -5.62 -18.80 10.81
C GLU A 195 -6.45 -17.79 10.01
N GLY A 196 -5.86 -17.12 9.01
CA GLY A 196 -6.59 -16.15 8.17
C GLY A 196 -7.89 -16.72 7.61
N PRO A 197 -8.59 -16.03 6.72
CA PRO A 197 -9.85 -16.54 6.17
C PRO A 197 -9.63 -17.91 5.54
N ASP A 198 -10.58 -18.83 5.77
CA ASP A 198 -10.57 -20.15 5.14
C ASP A 198 -10.70 -20.04 3.61
N ALA A 199 -10.56 -21.15 2.90
CA ALA A 199 -10.64 -21.18 1.44
C ALA A 199 -11.97 -20.60 0.91
N VAL A 200 -13.09 -20.83 1.62
CA VAL A 200 -14.40 -20.30 1.24
C VAL A 200 -14.46 -18.79 1.43
N GLY A 201 -13.96 -18.27 2.54
CA GLY A 201 -13.86 -16.84 2.78
C GLY A 201 -12.98 -16.15 1.73
N ARG A 202 -11.80 -16.73 1.42
CA ARG A 202 -10.91 -16.20 0.36
C ARG A 202 -11.58 -16.21 -1.01
N SER A 203 -12.25 -17.29 -1.40
CA SER A 203 -12.90 -17.37 -2.72
C SER A 203 -14.00 -16.33 -2.95
N ARG A 204 -14.57 -15.76 -1.87
CA ARG A 204 -15.60 -14.72 -1.91
C ARG A 204 -15.07 -13.30 -1.77
N ALA A 205 -13.87 -13.12 -1.22
CA ALA A 205 -13.24 -11.83 -1.10
C ALA A 205 -12.68 -11.37 -2.45
N ARG A 206 -12.79 -10.07 -2.76
CA ARG A 206 -12.25 -9.45 -3.97
C ARG A 206 -11.45 -8.23 -3.60
N THR A 207 -10.27 -8.12 -4.18
CA THR A 207 -9.44 -6.92 -4.14
C THR A 207 -10.01 -5.87 -5.08
N ILE A 208 -10.08 -4.63 -4.62
CA ILE A 208 -10.33 -3.45 -5.45
C ILE A 208 -9.27 -2.42 -5.11
N VAL A 209 -8.55 -1.96 -6.11
CA VAL A 209 -7.59 -0.85 -5.97
C VAL A 209 -7.96 0.24 -6.97
N GLN A 210 -8.18 1.45 -6.47
CA GLN A 210 -8.54 2.61 -7.27
C GLN A 210 -7.42 3.64 -7.21
N ALA A 211 -6.95 4.13 -8.37
CA ALA A 211 -5.97 5.20 -8.46
C ALA A 211 -6.52 6.36 -9.28
N ASP A 212 -6.45 7.57 -8.74
CA ASP A 212 -6.90 8.81 -9.38
C ASP A 212 -5.71 9.76 -9.54
N ALA A 213 -5.35 10.11 -10.78
CA ALA A 213 -4.31 11.07 -11.11
C ALA A 213 -4.92 12.45 -11.37
N THR A 214 -4.33 13.50 -10.77
CA THR A 214 -4.76 14.89 -10.93
C THR A 214 -3.60 15.82 -11.27
N ASP A 215 -3.90 16.98 -11.86
CA ASP A 215 -2.93 18.05 -12.08
C ASP A 215 -2.73 18.95 -10.83
N ALA A 216 -1.89 19.97 -10.94
CA ALA A 216 -1.54 20.87 -9.84
C ALA A 216 -2.71 21.71 -9.29
N VAL A 217 -3.79 21.87 -10.06
CA VAL A 217 -5.01 22.55 -9.60
C VAL A 217 -6.10 21.58 -9.17
N GLY A 218 -5.79 20.28 -9.09
CA GLY A 218 -6.71 19.25 -8.63
C GLY A 218 -7.70 18.76 -9.69
N ARG A 219 -7.50 19.09 -10.98
CA ARG A 219 -8.35 18.61 -12.07
C ARG A 219 -8.05 17.14 -12.35
N PRO A 220 -9.08 16.26 -12.42
CA PRO A 220 -8.90 14.86 -12.78
C PRO A 220 -8.30 14.71 -14.19
N LEU A 221 -7.28 13.87 -14.33
CA LEU A 221 -6.63 13.56 -15.59
C LEU A 221 -6.87 12.11 -16.03
N ALA A 222 -6.76 11.17 -15.14
CA ALA A 222 -6.99 9.76 -15.40
C ALA A 222 -7.37 9.01 -14.12
N SER A 223 -8.10 7.92 -14.29
CA SER A 223 -8.48 7.00 -13.22
C SER A 223 -8.26 5.56 -13.68
N VAL A 224 -7.78 4.72 -12.79
CA VAL A 224 -7.60 3.29 -13.00
C VAL A 224 -8.15 2.53 -11.83
N ARG A 225 -9.00 1.53 -12.11
CA ARG A 225 -9.48 0.58 -11.11
C ARG A 225 -8.99 -0.81 -11.47
N LEU A 226 -8.33 -1.47 -10.51
CA LEU A 226 -7.96 -2.87 -10.60
C LEU A 226 -8.90 -3.69 -9.73
N GLU A 227 -9.37 -4.81 -10.25
CA GLU A 227 -10.14 -5.80 -9.50
C GLU A 227 -9.47 -7.17 -9.61
N GLY A 228 -9.46 -7.96 -8.52
CA GLY A 228 -8.74 -9.22 -8.49
C GLY A 228 -9.17 -10.17 -7.37
N PRO A 229 -8.43 -11.27 -7.19
CA PRO A 229 -8.71 -12.28 -6.17
C PRO A 229 -8.53 -11.73 -4.76
N SER A 230 -8.66 -12.59 -3.75
CA SER A 230 -8.49 -12.19 -2.36
C SER A 230 -7.09 -11.62 -2.10
N PRO A 231 -6.94 -10.69 -1.15
CA PRO A 231 -5.63 -10.14 -0.78
C PRO A 231 -4.60 -11.21 -0.40
N TYR A 232 -5.03 -12.30 0.23
CA TYR A 232 -4.12 -13.38 0.67
C TYR A 232 -3.60 -14.22 -0.50
N ASP A 233 -4.50 -14.64 -1.40
CA ASP A 233 -4.12 -15.42 -2.57
C ASP A 233 -3.25 -14.57 -3.49
N LEU A 234 -3.63 -13.30 -3.71
CA LEU A 234 -2.85 -12.36 -4.50
C LEU A 234 -1.45 -12.11 -3.90
N THR A 235 -1.32 -12.04 -2.57
CA THR A 235 0.01 -11.89 -1.92
C THR A 235 0.90 -13.10 -2.20
N ALA A 236 0.37 -14.31 -2.12
CA ALA A 236 1.13 -15.53 -2.39
C ALA A 236 1.60 -15.58 -3.84
N ASP A 237 0.71 -15.28 -4.79
CA ASP A 237 0.99 -15.27 -6.22
C ASP A 237 2.01 -14.19 -6.58
N LEU A 238 1.88 -12.98 -6.03
CA LEU A 238 2.84 -11.88 -6.24
C LEU A 238 4.24 -12.23 -5.74
N LEU A 239 4.36 -12.82 -4.54
CA LEU A 239 5.66 -13.25 -4.02
C LEU A 239 6.29 -14.34 -4.89
N ALA A 240 5.50 -15.31 -5.34
CA ALA A 240 5.98 -16.38 -6.22
C ALA A 240 6.42 -15.82 -7.58
N TRP A 241 5.60 -14.95 -8.19
CA TRP A 241 5.93 -14.29 -9.45
C TRP A 241 7.17 -13.38 -9.30
N GLY A 242 7.21 -12.55 -8.26
CA GLY A 242 8.34 -11.65 -8.01
C GLY A 242 9.67 -12.40 -7.79
N ALA A 243 9.61 -13.53 -7.10
CA ALA A 243 10.79 -14.39 -6.91
C ALA A 243 11.28 -15.00 -8.23
N ALA A 244 10.36 -15.50 -9.07
CA ALA A 244 10.68 -16.02 -10.40
C ALA A 244 11.27 -14.93 -11.31
N MET A 245 10.65 -13.74 -11.32
CA MET A 245 11.15 -12.59 -12.07
C MET A 245 12.55 -12.16 -11.59
N ALA A 246 12.78 -12.07 -10.29
CA ALA A 246 14.07 -11.68 -9.73
C ALA A 246 15.19 -12.70 -10.01
N ALA A 247 14.85 -13.96 -10.27
CA ALA A 247 15.79 -14.99 -10.65
C ALA A 247 16.19 -14.94 -12.14
N THR A 248 15.33 -14.38 -12.99
CA THR A 248 15.49 -14.42 -14.47
C THR A 248 15.73 -13.04 -15.09
N HIS A 249 15.42 -11.95 -14.38
CA HIS A 249 15.60 -10.58 -14.84
C HIS A 249 16.77 -9.90 -14.13
N ASP A 250 17.43 -9.02 -14.85
CA ASP A 250 18.52 -8.21 -14.29
C ASP A 250 17.94 -7.00 -13.55
N VAL A 251 17.48 -7.23 -12.32
CA VAL A 251 17.02 -6.17 -11.44
C VAL A 251 18.21 -5.37 -10.93
N ALA A 252 18.20 -4.06 -11.10
CA ALA A 252 19.27 -3.21 -10.64
C ALA A 252 19.45 -3.26 -9.10
N PRO A 253 20.70 -3.19 -8.58
CA PRO A 253 20.96 -3.19 -7.14
C PRO A 253 20.28 -2.03 -6.40
N GLY A 254 20.07 -2.21 -5.10
CA GLY A 254 19.39 -1.24 -4.23
C GLY A 254 17.99 -1.66 -3.86
N THR A 255 17.20 -0.72 -3.32
CA THR A 255 15.77 -0.94 -3.07
C THR A 255 14.96 -0.45 -4.24
N ARG A 256 14.13 -1.35 -4.79
CA ARG A 256 13.30 -1.13 -5.96
C ARG A 256 11.82 -1.30 -5.63
N GLY A 257 10.99 -0.38 -6.15
CA GLY A 257 9.56 -0.61 -6.23
C GLY A 257 9.23 -1.64 -7.33
N PRO A 258 8.01 -2.19 -7.38
CA PRO A 258 7.67 -3.23 -8.33
C PRO A 258 7.74 -2.77 -9.80
N VAL A 259 7.42 -1.50 -10.08
CA VAL A 259 7.53 -0.90 -11.41
C VAL A 259 8.98 -0.70 -11.82
N ASP A 260 9.81 -0.16 -10.91
CA ASP A 260 11.25 0.05 -11.11
C ASP A 260 11.99 -1.30 -11.29
N ALA A 261 11.58 -2.34 -10.54
CA ALA A 261 12.22 -3.65 -10.60
C ALA A 261 12.00 -4.39 -11.92
N PHE A 262 10.78 -4.36 -12.46
CA PHE A 262 10.35 -5.25 -13.55
C PHE A 262 9.78 -4.52 -14.76
N GLY A 263 9.59 -3.22 -14.68
CA GLY A 263 8.89 -2.42 -15.69
C GLY A 263 7.37 -2.54 -15.60
N LEU A 264 6.68 -1.47 -15.98
CA LEU A 264 5.22 -1.35 -15.84
C LEU A 264 4.46 -2.39 -16.66
N ASP A 265 4.89 -2.65 -17.90
CA ASP A 265 4.19 -3.60 -18.79
C ASP A 265 4.35 -5.06 -18.35
N ALA A 266 5.50 -5.45 -17.82
CA ALA A 266 5.70 -6.79 -17.29
C ALA A 266 4.91 -6.99 -16.00
N LEU A 267 4.87 -5.97 -15.13
CA LEU A 267 4.09 -6.00 -13.91
C LEU A 267 2.59 -6.08 -14.19
N GLU A 268 2.08 -5.30 -15.16
CA GLU A 268 0.68 -5.32 -15.59
C GLU A 268 0.28 -6.71 -16.12
N ARG A 269 1.09 -7.31 -17.00
CA ARG A 269 0.86 -8.69 -17.48
C ARG A 269 0.88 -9.71 -16.37
N GLY A 270 1.92 -9.69 -15.51
CA GLY A 270 2.02 -10.63 -14.40
C GLY A 270 0.84 -10.53 -13.45
N CYS A 271 0.38 -9.33 -13.11
CA CYS A 271 -0.81 -9.13 -12.30
C CYS A 271 -2.08 -9.63 -13.00
N ALA A 272 -2.20 -9.42 -14.31
CA ALA A 272 -3.35 -9.91 -15.10
C ALA A 272 -3.41 -11.45 -15.13
N ASP A 273 -2.25 -12.12 -15.25
CA ASP A 273 -2.15 -13.59 -15.21
C ASP A 273 -2.61 -14.16 -13.83
N MET A 274 -2.45 -13.39 -12.75
CA MET A 274 -2.96 -13.71 -11.41
C MET A 274 -4.42 -13.29 -11.22
N GLY A 275 -5.09 -12.74 -12.23
CA GLY A 275 -6.47 -12.29 -12.17
C GLY A 275 -6.68 -10.88 -11.63
N LEU A 276 -5.62 -10.09 -11.38
CA LEU A 276 -5.73 -8.67 -11.04
C LEU A 276 -5.71 -7.84 -12.33
N VAL A 277 -6.88 -7.39 -12.75
CA VAL A 277 -7.08 -6.74 -14.05
C VAL A 277 -7.68 -5.34 -13.92
N ALA A 278 -7.35 -4.48 -14.88
CA ALA A 278 -8.00 -3.17 -14.98
C ALA A 278 -9.45 -3.35 -15.47
N VAL A 279 -10.39 -2.70 -14.78
CA VAL A 279 -11.79 -2.65 -15.13
C VAL A 279 -12.20 -1.23 -15.54
N THR A 280 -13.12 -1.14 -16.48
CA THR A 280 -13.64 0.12 -17.01
C THR A 280 -14.83 0.64 -16.19
#